data_46cbaf47ee601f5373b2396ccf5c2e04
#
_entry.id   46cbaf47ee601f5373b2396ccf5c2e04
#
_cell.length_a   1.000
_cell.length_b   1.000
_cell.length_c   1.000
_cell.angle_alpha   90.00
_cell.angle_beta   90.00
_cell.angle_gamma   90.00
#
_symmetry.space_group_name_H-M   'P 1'
#
loop_
_entity.id
_entity.type
_entity.pdbx_description
1 polymer ?
#
loop_
_entity_poly.entity_id
_entity_poly.type
_entity_poly.pdbx_seq_one_letter_code
_entity_poly.pdbx_strand_id
1 'polypeptide(L)'
;RYQARVDRLQADLVTATHNIDNLKAQLSEAVANTTRVSAERDRLYKDYQRYLKGSQAKVNPFSESDIDNARQNYLAQDALVKGSVAEQTQIQSQLDSMVNGEQSQVASLRAQLAEAKYNLEQTIVRAPSNGYVTQVLIRPGTYAAALPLRPVMVFIPEQKRQIVAQFRQNSLLRLKPGDEAEVVFNALPGQVFSGKLTSILPVVPGGSYQAQ
;
A
#
# COMPACT_ATOMS: atom_id res chain seq x y z
N ARG A 1 10.69 16.74 9.95
CA ARG A 1 11.30 15.46 9.60
C ARG A 1 10.29 14.50 8.93
N TYR A 2 9.16 14.19 9.56
CA TYR A 2 8.14 13.27 9.01
C TYR A 2 7.51 13.83 7.73
N GLN A 3 7.15 15.12 7.69
CA GLN A 3 6.62 15.79 6.51
C GLN A 3 7.60 15.67 5.32
N ALA A 4 8.88 15.99 5.54
CA ALA A 4 9.90 15.91 4.48
C ALA A 4 10.06 14.48 3.90
N ARG A 5 9.82 13.43 4.73
CA ARG A 5 9.82 12.05 4.25
C ARG A 5 8.61 11.76 3.34
N VAL A 6 7.44 12.27 3.72
CA VAL A 6 6.22 12.16 2.88
C VAL A 6 6.42 12.85 1.54
N ASP A 7 6.93 14.10 1.56
CA ASP A 7 7.15 14.90 0.35
C ASP A 7 8.16 14.21 -0.60
N ARG A 8 9.24 13.66 -0.04
CA ARG A 8 10.23 12.91 -0.81
C ARG A 8 9.61 11.67 -1.47
N LEU A 9 8.92 10.81 -0.70
CA LEU A 9 8.29 9.61 -1.25
C LEU A 9 7.22 9.92 -2.28
N GLN A 10 6.55 11.06 -2.15
CA GLN A 10 5.58 11.53 -3.13
C GLN A 10 6.27 11.95 -4.44
N ALA A 11 7.41 12.61 -4.36
CA ALA A 11 8.23 12.94 -5.53
C ALA A 11 8.80 11.69 -6.21
N ASP A 12 9.30 10.72 -5.41
CA ASP A 12 9.80 9.45 -5.91
C ASP A 12 8.70 8.66 -6.63
N LEU A 13 7.46 8.67 -6.11
CA LEU A 13 6.31 8.03 -6.73
C LEU A 13 5.97 8.67 -8.09
N VAL A 14 5.98 10.00 -8.18
CA VAL A 14 5.75 10.73 -9.44
C VAL A 14 6.83 10.36 -10.45
N THR A 15 8.10 10.33 -10.04
CA THR A 15 9.22 9.93 -10.91
C THR A 15 9.06 8.49 -11.41
N ALA A 16 8.69 7.56 -10.54
CA ALA A 16 8.45 6.16 -10.92
C ALA A 16 7.29 6.03 -11.92
N THR A 17 6.23 6.82 -11.74
CA THR A 17 5.09 6.84 -12.67
C THR A 17 5.51 7.34 -14.06
N HIS A 18 6.28 8.42 -14.12
CA HIS A 18 6.82 8.94 -15.39
C HIS A 18 7.77 7.95 -16.07
N ASN A 19 8.56 7.19 -15.29
CA ASN A 19 9.42 6.14 -15.87
C ASN A 19 8.59 5.04 -16.54
N ILE A 20 7.44 4.67 -15.97
CA ILE A 20 6.52 3.71 -16.61
C ILE A 20 5.96 4.28 -17.92
N ASP A 21 5.57 5.53 -17.94
CA ASP A 21 5.05 6.17 -19.16
C ASP A 21 6.14 6.24 -20.25
N ASN A 22 7.39 6.50 -19.87
CA ASN A 22 8.53 6.44 -20.79
C ASN A 22 8.76 5.02 -21.32
N LEU A 23 8.68 3.98 -20.47
CA LEU A 23 8.79 2.60 -20.91
C LEU A 23 7.66 2.20 -21.87
N LYS A 24 6.43 2.68 -21.66
CA LYS A 24 5.31 2.48 -22.60
C LYS A 24 5.57 3.14 -23.95
N ALA A 25 6.13 4.34 -23.95
CA ALA A 25 6.51 5.03 -25.17
C ALA A 25 7.61 4.27 -25.94
N GLN A 26 8.65 3.79 -25.23
CA GLN A 26 9.70 2.96 -25.80
C GLN A 26 9.16 1.62 -26.34
N LEU A 27 8.21 1.00 -25.66
CA LEU A 27 7.54 -0.20 -26.16
C LEU A 27 6.80 0.08 -27.47
N SER A 28 6.08 1.18 -27.53
CA SER A 28 5.38 1.59 -28.75
C SER A 28 6.34 1.80 -29.93
N GLU A 29 7.49 2.42 -29.68
CA GLU A 29 8.55 2.60 -30.67
C GLU A 29 9.15 1.26 -31.12
N ALA A 30 9.46 0.37 -30.17
CA ALA A 30 9.99 -0.98 -30.47
C ALA A 30 8.99 -1.81 -31.30
N VAL A 31 7.69 -1.72 -31.00
CA VAL A 31 6.62 -2.38 -31.78
C VAL A 31 6.57 -1.81 -33.21
N ALA A 32 6.62 -0.49 -33.38
CA ALA A 32 6.63 0.14 -34.68
C ALA A 32 7.88 -0.26 -35.49
N ASN A 33 9.04 -0.29 -34.84
CA ASN A 33 10.29 -0.76 -35.46
C ASN A 33 10.20 -2.23 -35.89
N THR A 34 9.70 -3.11 -35.01
CA THR A 34 9.50 -4.53 -35.34
C THR A 34 8.55 -4.70 -36.53
N THR A 35 7.49 -3.92 -36.59
CA THR A 35 6.55 -3.93 -37.72
C THR A 35 7.22 -3.49 -39.02
N ARG A 36 8.03 -2.42 -38.99
CA ARG A 36 8.79 -1.93 -40.15
C ARG A 36 9.80 -2.99 -40.64
N VAL A 37 10.60 -3.56 -39.75
CA VAL A 37 11.64 -4.55 -40.06
C VAL A 37 11.01 -5.85 -40.59
N SER A 38 9.86 -6.27 -40.03
CA SER A 38 9.14 -7.45 -40.49
C SER A 38 8.52 -7.26 -41.89
N ALA A 39 7.98 -6.08 -42.19
CA ALA A 39 7.47 -5.78 -43.53
C ALA A 39 8.59 -5.86 -44.58
N GLU A 40 9.79 -5.36 -44.26
CA GLU A 40 10.95 -5.46 -45.14
C GLU A 40 11.43 -6.91 -45.29
N ARG A 41 11.46 -7.72 -44.23
CA ARG A 41 11.73 -9.15 -44.30
C ARG A 41 10.74 -9.85 -45.24
N ASP A 42 9.45 -9.54 -45.13
CA ASP A 42 8.39 -10.15 -45.95
C ASP A 42 8.53 -9.75 -47.41
N ARG A 43 8.97 -8.53 -47.72
CA ARG A 43 9.31 -8.11 -49.06
C ARG A 43 10.45 -8.92 -49.64
N LEU A 44 11.56 -9.03 -48.91
CA LEU A 44 12.76 -9.81 -49.32
C LEU A 44 12.46 -11.30 -49.45
N TYR A 45 11.60 -11.84 -48.57
CA TYR A 45 11.13 -13.22 -48.67
C TYR A 45 10.36 -13.47 -49.96
N LYS A 46 9.44 -12.54 -50.37
CA LYS A 46 8.70 -12.64 -51.61
C LYS A 46 9.65 -12.52 -52.84
N ASP A 47 10.66 -11.71 -52.77
CA ASP A 47 11.67 -11.60 -53.82
C ASP A 47 12.46 -12.89 -53.92
N TYR A 48 12.98 -13.43 -52.82
CA TYR A 48 13.65 -14.75 -52.78
C TYR A 48 12.76 -15.86 -53.38
N GLN A 49 11.48 -15.92 -52.98
CA GLN A 49 10.53 -16.89 -53.54
C GLN A 49 10.32 -16.73 -55.05
N ARG A 50 10.35 -15.48 -55.56
CA ARG A 50 10.25 -15.19 -57.02
C ARG A 50 11.46 -15.71 -57.76
N TYR A 51 12.65 -15.49 -57.23
CA TYR A 51 13.91 -16.03 -57.82
C TYR A 51 13.92 -17.56 -57.80
N LEU A 52 13.49 -18.16 -56.70
CA LEU A 52 13.43 -19.60 -56.56
C LEU A 52 12.44 -20.27 -57.55
N LYS A 53 11.25 -19.67 -57.71
CA LYS A 53 10.25 -20.16 -58.67
C LYS A 53 10.76 -19.98 -60.11
N GLY A 54 11.42 -18.87 -60.42
CA GLY A 54 11.98 -18.60 -61.74
C GLY A 54 13.09 -19.58 -62.12
N SER A 55 13.90 -20.02 -61.14
CA SER A 55 14.96 -21.01 -61.39
C SER A 55 14.43 -22.42 -61.76
N GLN A 56 13.19 -22.73 -61.39
CA GLN A 56 12.52 -24.01 -61.73
C GLN A 56 11.81 -23.95 -63.09
N ALA A 57 11.83 -22.82 -63.78
CA ALA A 57 11.25 -22.70 -65.11
C ALA A 57 12.13 -23.36 -66.18
N LYS A 58 11.55 -23.76 -67.34
CA LYS A 58 12.27 -24.38 -68.45
C LYS A 58 13.45 -23.53 -68.97
N VAL A 59 13.38 -22.22 -68.83
CA VAL A 59 14.46 -21.28 -69.09
C VAL A 59 14.67 -20.49 -67.82
N ASN A 60 15.77 -20.75 -67.10
CA ASN A 60 16.09 -20.03 -65.86
C ASN A 60 16.62 -18.63 -66.21
N PRO A 61 15.90 -17.56 -65.89
CA PRO A 61 16.34 -16.18 -66.16
C PRO A 61 17.31 -15.66 -65.10
N PHE A 62 17.55 -16.40 -64.01
CA PHE A 62 18.35 -15.96 -62.87
C PHE A 62 19.60 -16.82 -62.67
N SER A 63 20.71 -16.21 -62.32
CA SER A 63 21.93 -16.94 -61.95
C SER A 63 21.81 -17.55 -60.54
N GLU A 64 22.60 -18.59 -60.23
CA GLU A 64 22.70 -19.15 -58.89
C GLU A 64 23.11 -18.06 -57.88
N SER A 65 24.03 -17.15 -58.30
CA SER A 65 24.47 -16.04 -57.48
C SER A 65 23.31 -15.10 -57.09
N ASP A 66 22.34 -14.84 -58.02
CA ASP A 66 21.20 -13.99 -57.75
C ASP A 66 20.28 -14.62 -56.71
N ILE A 67 20.07 -15.93 -56.77
CA ILE A 67 19.26 -16.71 -55.85
C ILE A 67 19.92 -16.73 -54.45
N ASP A 68 21.21 -16.95 -54.36
CA ASP A 68 21.98 -16.95 -53.14
C ASP A 68 22.01 -15.56 -52.50
N ASN A 69 22.20 -14.50 -53.28
CA ASN A 69 22.14 -13.12 -52.80
C ASN A 69 20.74 -12.77 -52.20
N ALA A 70 19.67 -13.15 -52.92
CA ALA A 70 18.31 -12.93 -52.43
C ALA A 70 18.04 -13.70 -51.10
N ARG A 71 18.55 -14.92 -51.02
CA ARG A 71 18.48 -15.75 -49.80
C ARG A 71 19.24 -15.10 -48.63
N GLN A 72 20.48 -14.67 -48.86
CA GLN A 72 21.30 -14.01 -47.83
C GLN A 72 20.66 -12.72 -47.34
N ASN A 73 20.11 -11.88 -48.24
CA ASN A 73 19.40 -10.68 -47.88
C ASN A 73 18.17 -10.98 -47.01
N TYR A 74 17.39 -11.98 -47.36
CA TYR A 74 16.25 -12.43 -46.53
C TYR A 74 16.71 -12.92 -45.15
N LEU A 75 17.74 -13.76 -45.06
CA LEU A 75 18.24 -14.29 -43.79
C LEU A 75 18.84 -13.22 -42.90
N ALA A 76 19.54 -12.23 -43.48
CA ALA A 76 20.06 -11.09 -42.75
C ALA A 76 18.92 -10.27 -42.14
N GLN A 77 17.85 -10.00 -42.91
CA GLN A 77 16.71 -9.28 -42.44
C GLN A 77 15.88 -10.05 -41.40
N ASP A 78 15.78 -11.40 -41.54
CA ASP A 78 15.15 -12.26 -40.54
C ASP A 78 15.88 -12.21 -39.18
N ALA A 79 17.20 -12.13 -39.20
CA ALA A 79 18.00 -11.94 -38.00
C ALA A 79 17.71 -10.57 -37.32
N LEU A 80 17.54 -9.51 -38.13
CA LEU A 80 17.15 -8.19 -37.60
C LEU A 80 15.75 -8.20 -36.98
N VAL A 81 14.78 -8.92 -37.57
CA VAL A 81 13.44 -9.11 -36.96
C VAL A 81 13.56 -9.80 -35.60
N LYS A 82 14.34 -10.87 -35.51
CA LYS A 82 14.55 -11.56 -34.24
C LYS A 82 15.17 -10.66 -33.17
N GLY A 83 16.10 -9.80 -33.56
CA GLY A 83 16.70 -8.81 -32.67
C GLY A 83 15.67 -7.79 -32.18
N SER A 84 14.84 -7.24 -33.08
CA SER A 84 13.81 -6.26 -32.71
C SER A 84 12.70 -6.88 -31.84
N VAL A 85 12.33 -8.14 -32.05
CA VAL A 85 11.39 -8.88 -31.20
C VAL A 85 11.98 -9.10 -29.80
N ALA A 86 13.27 -9.42 -29.71
CA ALA A 86 13.95 -9.59 -28.42
C ALA A 86 13.96 -8.27 -27.62
N GLU A 87 14.25 -7.15 -28.27
CA GLU A 87 14.18 -5.81 -27.67
C GLU A 87 12.77 -5.49 -27.18
N GLN A 88 11.75 -5.69 -28.00
CA GLN A 88 10.35 -5.53 -27.62
C GLN A 88 9.99 -6.37 -26.41
N THR A 89 10.39 -7.65 -26.38
CA THR A 89 10.13 -8.58 -25.27
C THR A 89 10.82 -8.13 -23.99
N GLN A 90 12.04 -7.59 -24.10
CA GLN A 90 12.77 -7.05 -22.94
C GLN A 90 12.02 -5.88 -22.30
N ILE A 91 11.57 -4.91 -23.09
CA ILE A 91 10.82 -3.75 -22.59
C ILE A 91 9.47 -4.20 -22.00
N GLN A 92 8.78 -5.12 -22.69
CA GLN A 92 7.53 -5.69 -22.19
C GLN A 92 7.72 -6.38 -20.83
N SER A 93 8.77 -7.17 -20.66
CA SER A 93 9.06 -7.85 -19.40
C SER A 93 9.33 -6.88 -18.24
N GLN A 94 9.90 -5.71 -18.51
CA GLN A 94 10.07 -4.64 -17.51
C GLN A 94 8.73 -4.04 -17.09
N LEU A 95 7.78 -3.91 -18.02
CA LEU A 95 6.43 -3.43 -17.73
C LEU A 95 5.57 -4.46 -17.01
N ASP A 96 5.76 -5.75 -17.29
CA ASP A 96 4.94 -6.85 -16.78
C ASP A 96 5.26 -7.25 -15.33
N SER A 97 6.28 -6.64 -14.71
CA SER A 97 6.59 -6.87 -13.29
C SER A 97 5.53 -6.20 -12.39
N MET A 98 4.38 -6.87 -12.26
CA MET A 98 3.19 -6.36 -11.58
C MET A 98 3.02 -6.97 -10.18
N VAL A 99 2.59 -6.17 -9.22
CA VAL A 99 2.13 -6.59 -7.90
C VAL A 99 0.74 -5.99 -7.67
N ASN A 100 -0.27 -6.84 -7.48
CA ASN A 100 -1.67 -6.42 -7.29
C ASN A 100 -2.21 -5.49 -8.41
N GLY A 101 -1.78 -5.73 -9.65
CA GLY A 101 -2.20 -4.92 -10.80
C GLY A 101 -1.43 -3.61 -11.00
N GLU A 102 -0.40 -3.36 -10.19
CA GLU A 102 0.51 -2.23 -10.35
C GLU A 102 1.95 -2.69 -10.57
N GLN A 103 2.73 -1.89 -11.27
CA GLN A 103 4.16 -2.14 -11.42
C GLN A 103 4.82 -2.17 -10.02
N SER A 104 5.67 -3.16 -9.77
CA SER A 104 6.21 -3.50 -8.45
C SER A 104 6.90 -2.33 -7.73
N GLN A 105 7.60 -1.48 -8.47
CA GLN A 105 8.27 -0.31 -7.92
C GLN A 105 7.26 0.74 -7.43
N VAL A 106 6.18 0.99 -8.19
CA VAL A 106 5.11 1.92 -7.80
C VAL A 106 4.35 1.39 -6.60
N ALA A 107 4.04 0.10 -6.57
CA ALA A 107 3.38 -0.54 -5.43
C ALA A 107 4.23 -0.42 -4.15
N SER A 108 5.54 -0.66 -4.25
CA SER A 108 6.48 -0.49 -3.12
C SER A 108 6.52 0.95 -2.61
N LEU A 109 6.66 1.93 -3.51
CA LEU A 109 6.69 3.36 -3.12
C LEU A 109 5.37 3.82 -2.51
N ARG A 110 4.24 3.31 -3.01
CA ARG A 110 2.92 3.61 -2.46
C ARG A 110 2.76 3.05 -1.04
N ALA A 111 3.23 1.85 -0.78
CA ALA A 111 3.24 1.26 0.57
C ALA A 111 4.12 2.07 1.54
N GLN A 112 5.31 2.47 1.11
CA GLN A 112 6.20 3.32 1.91
C GLN A 112 5.61 4.72 2.17
N LEU A 113 4.93 5.29 1.18
CA LEU A 113 4.24 6.57 1.32
C LEU A 113 3.08 6.46 2.32
N ALA A 114 2.32 5.37 2.29
CA ALA A 114 1.24 5.12 3.24
C ALA A 114 1.79 5.00 4.67
N GLU A 115 2.88 4.25 4.86
CA GLU A 115 3.58 4.17 6.15
C GLU A 115 4.08 5.55 6.63
N ALA A 116 4.70 6.32 5.73
CA ALA A 116 5.22 7.65 6.09
C ALA A 116 4.09 8.63 6.48
N LYS A 117 2.94 8.57 5.79
CA LYS A 117 1.74 9.34 6.14
C LYS A 117 1.17 8.93 7.50
N TYR A 118 1.07 7.63 7.74
CA TYR A 118 0.65 7.10 9.03
C TYR A 118 1.57 7.62 10.16
N ASN A 119 2.89 7.51 9.98
CA ASN A 119 3.86 7.99 10.95
C ASN A 119 3.77 9.52 11.18
N LEU A 120 3.45 10.29 10.14
CA LEU A 120 3.20 11.73 10.26
C LEU A 120 1.92 11.98 11.07
N GLU A 121 0.85 11.24 10.79
CA GLU A 121 -0.42 11.37 11.51
C GLU A 121 -0.26 11.04 13.00
N GLN A 122 0.54 10.00 13.33
CA GLN A 122 0.84 9.64 14.71
C GLN A 122 1.63 10.71 15.49
N THR A 123 2.19 11.72 14.81
CA THR A 123 2.81 12.87 15.50
C THR A 123 1.78 13.82 16.12
N ILE A 124 0.51 13.70 15.74
CA ILE A 124 -0.59 14.52 16.25
C ILE A 124 -1.49 13.62 17.10
N VAL A 125 -1.31 13.69 18.40
CA VAL A 125 -2.18 12.96 19.35
C VAL A 125 -3.48 13.70 19.51
N ARG A 126 -4.59 13.05 19.18
CA ARG A 126 -5.94 13.61 19.32
C ARG A 126 -6.69 12.94 20.46
N ALA A 127 -7.56 13.67 21.13
CA ALA A 127 -8.47 13.11 22.12
C ALA A 127 -9.43 12.11 21.42
N PRO A 128 -9.62 10.90 21.97
CA PRO A 128 -10.50 9.89 21.36
C PRO A 128 -11.99 10.24 21.48
N SER A 129 -12.36 11.11 22.42
CA SER A 129 -13.73 11.57 22.66
C SER A 129 -13.71 12.94 23.34
N ASN A 130 -14.89 13.50 23.62
CA ASN A 130 -15.00 14.64 24.51
C ASN A 130 -14.58 14.27 25.92
N GLY A 131 -13.89 15.18 26.61
CA GLY A 131 -13.40 14.90 27.96
C GLY A 131 -12.53 16.04 28.49
N TYR A 132 -11.87 15.76 29.61
CA TYR A 132 -11.01 16.69 30.32
C TYR A 132 -9.58 16.17 30.36
N VAL A 133 -8.62 17.09 30.23
CA VAL A 133 -7.21 16.79 30.44
C VAL A 133 -6.80 17.29 31.81
N THR A 134 -6.15 16.44 32.58
CA THR A 134 -5.61 16.77 33.90
C THR A 134 -4.17 16.33 34.01
N GLN A 135 -3.45 16.79 35.02
CA GLN A 135 -2.05 16.45 35.27
C GLN A 135 -1.15 16.65 34.03
N VAL A 136 -1.28 17.80 33.37
CA VAL A 136 -0.44 18.15 32.22
C VAL A 136 0.97 18.47 32.73
N LEU A 137 1.91 17.53 32.48
CA LEU A 137 3.30 17.65 32.91
C LEU A 137 4.25 18.11 31.82
N ILE A 138 3.74 18.27 30.58
CA ILE A 138 4.54 18.70 29.44
C ILE A 138 4.33 20.17 29.09
N ARG A 139 5.37 20.80 28.56
CA ARG A 139 5.34 22.18 28.02
C ARG A 139 5.86 22.14 26.58
N PRO A 140 5.53 23.13 25.74
CA PRO A 140 6.14 23.26 24.42
C PRO A 140 7.66 23.22 24.53
N GLY A 141 8.32 22.40 23.69
CA GLY A 141 9.75 22.16 23.72
C GLY A 141 10.22 21.01 24.63
N THR A 142 9.33 20.41 25.42
CA THR A 142 9.68 19.22 26.23
C THR A 142 9.76 17.97 25.34
N TYR A 143 10.81 17.19 25.50
CA TYR A 143 10.96 15.90 24.83
C TYR A 143 10.08 14.85 25.52
N ALA A 144 9.14 14.26 24.78
CA ALA A 144 8.36 13.11 25.23
C ALA A 144 9.05 11.83 24.74
N ALA A 145 9.52 11.00 25.66
CA ALA A 145 10.15 9.72 25.34
C ALA A 145 9.10 8.70 24.86
N ALA A 146 9.49 7.78 23.96
CA ALA A 146 8.62 6.74 23.45
C ALA A 146 8.17 5.72 24.52
N LEU A 147 8.93 5.59 25.62
CA LEU A 147 8.60 4.77 26.78
C LEU A 147 8.59 5.66 28.04
N PRO A 148 7.54 6.44 28.25
CA PRO A 148 7.46 7.29 29.44
C PRO A 148 7.22 6.43 30.67
N LEU A 149 8.10 6.51 31.67
CA LEU A 149 7.91 5.92 33.00
C LEU A 149 6.77 6.61 33.78
N ARG A 150 6.40 7.83 33.35
CA ARG A 150 5.29 8.60 33.93
C ARG A 150 4.39 9.13 32.81
N PRO A 151 3.08 9.15 33.00
CA PRO A 151 2.16 9.72 32.03
C PRO A 151 2.45 11.22 31.87
N VAL A 152 2.43 11.70 30.63
CA VAL A 152 2.66 13.13 30.31
C VAL A 152 1.41 13.99 30.57
N MET A 153 0.24 13.38 30.53
CA MET A 153 -1.06 13.94 30.86
C MET A 153 -2.06 12.82 31.11
N VAL A 154 -3.13 13.11 31.81
CA VAL A 154 -4.23 12.18 32.04
C VAL A 154 -5.48 12.71 31.34
N PHE A 155 -6.06 11.91 30.45
CA PHE A 155 -7.30 12.23 29.76
C PHE A 155 -8.46 11.50 30.41
N ILE A 156 -9.49 12.23 30.79
CA ILE A 156 -10.71 11.72 31.40
C ILE A 156 -11.84 11.89 30.40
N PRO A 157 -12.35 10.82 29.76
CA PRO A 157 -13.44 10.90 28.82
C PRO A 157 -14.74 11.30 29.53
N GLU A 158 -15.55 12.11 28.87
CA GLU A 158 -16.90 12.46 29.33
C GLU A 158 -17.85 11.28 29.05
N GLN A 159 -17.94 10.38 30.02
CA GLN A 159 -18.81 9.19 29.95
C GLN A 159 -19.86 9.23 31.06
N LYS A 160 -20.96 8.49 30.88
CA LYS A 160 -21.92 8.27 31.96
C LYS A 160 -21.19 7.71 33.17
N ARG A 161 -21.30 8.40 34.28
CA ARG A 161 -20.67 7.95 35.52
C ARG A 161 -21.30 6.65 35.97
N GLN A 162 -20.44 5.66 36.25
CA GLN A 162 -20.84 4.37 36.81
C GLN A 162 -20.23 4.25 38.18
N ILE A 163 -20.99 3.71 39.12
CA ILE A 163 -20.52 3.42 40.48
C ILE A 163 -20.32 1.94 40.54
N VAL A 164 -19.11 1.51 40.86
CA VAL A 164 -18.79 0.10 41.09
C VAL A 164 -18.72 -0.14 42.62
N ALA A 165 -19.62 -0.96 43.13
CA ALA A 165 -19.64 -1.36 44.51
C ALA A 165 -19.16 -2.82 44.66
N GLN A 166 -18.31 -3.06 45.63
CA GLN A 166 -17.83 -4.41 45.94
C GLN A 166 -18.69 -5.03 47.06
N PHE A 167 -19.25 -6.18 46.73
CA PHE A 167 -20.03 -6.97 47.72
C PHE A 167 -19.32 -8.29 48.05
N ARG A 168 -19.54 -8.77 49.24
CA ARG A 168 -19.06 -10.10 49.60
C ARG A 168 -19.85 -11.16 48.82
N GLN A 169 -19.21 -12.30 48.53
CA GLN A 169 -19.78 -13.37 47.70
C GLN A 169 -21.20 -13.81 48.18
N ASN A 170 -21.44 -13.90 49.45
CA ASN A 170 -22.74 -14.30 50.02
C ASN A 170 -23.88 -13.30 49.69
N SER A 171 -23.56 -12.03 49.48
CA SER A 171 -24.54 -10.99 49.13
C SER A 171 -24.84 -10.95 47.64
N LEU A 172 -23.89 -11.39 46.79
CA LEU A 172 -24.04 -11.40 45.34
C LEU A 172 -25.17 -12.28 44.84
N LEU A 173 -25.47 -13.38 45.55
CA LEU A 173 -26.54 -14.32 45.19
C LEU A 173 -27.95 -13.69 45.23
N ARG A 174 -28.11 -12.59 45.92
CA ARG A 174 -29.41 -11.90 46.11
C ARG A 174 -29.59 -10.73 45.15
N LEU A 175 -28.53 -10.33 44.48
CA LEU A 175 -28.56 -9.17 43.55
C LEU A 175 -28.93 -9.62 42.15
N LYS A 176 -29.77 -8.86 41.51
CA LYS A 176 -30.15 -9.08 40.09
C LYS A 176 -30.00 -7.78 39.32
N PRO A 177 -29.56 -7.86 38.05
CA PRO A 177 -29.60 -6.68 37.17
C PRO A 177 -31.03 -6.11 37.14
N GLY A 178 -31.15 -4.79 37.32
CA GLY A 178 -32.42 -4.07 37.41
C GLY A 178 -32.85 -3.73 38.82
N ASP A 179 -32.24 -4.33 39.88
CA ASP A 179 -32.54 -3.98 41.27
C ASP A 179 -32.25 -2.50 41.53
N GLU A 180 -33.11 -1.89 42.36
CA GLU A 180 -32.93 -0.52 42.81
C GLU A 180 -31.81 -0.44 43.86
N ALA A 181 -31.00 0.60 43.74
CA ALA A 181 -29.89 0.86 44.63
C ALA A 181 -29.88 2.33 45.05
N GLU A 182 -29.61 2.56 46.33
CA GLU A 182 -29.40 3.90 46.87
C GLU A 182 -27.93 4.07 47.25
N VAL A 183 -27.37 5.21 46.86
CA VAL A 183 -25.98 5.55 47.13
C VAL A 183 -25.90 6.87 47.84
N VAL A 184 -25.17 6.90 48.94
CA VAL A 184 -24.86 8.08 49.72
C VAL A 184 -23.35 8.32 49.67
N PHE A 185 -22.94 9.53 49.35
CA PHE A 185 -21.53 9.91 49.36
C PHE A 185 -21.16 10.65 50.61
N ASN A 186 -20.06 10.32 51.25
CA ASN A 186 -19.56 11.04 52.41
C ASN A 186 -19.27 12.52 52.13
N ALA A 187 -18.95 12.85 50.85
CA ALA A 187 -18.70 14.21 50.41
C ALA A 187 -20.00 15.08 50.29
N LEU A 188 -21.17 14.41 50.27
CA LEU A 188 -22.48 15.06 50.13
C LEU A 188 -23.44 14.49 51.18
N PRO A 189 -23.22 14.81 52.48
CA PRO A 189 -24.03 14.24 53.56
C PRO A 189 -25.49 14.70 53.42
N GLY A 190 -26.41 13.73 53.59
CA GLY A 190 -27.86 14.00 53.49
C GLY A 190 -28.45 13.92 52.07
N GLN A 191 -27.66 13.68 51.04
CA GLN A 191 -28.16 13.45 49.69
C GLN A 191 -28.13 11.96 49.35
N VAL A 192 -29.28 11.43 48.96
CA VAL A 192 -29.44 10.03 48.53
C VAL A 192 -29.62 10.04 47.02
N PHE A 193 -28.76 9.29 46.34
CA PHE A 193 -28.84 9.14 44.90
C PHE A 193 -29.41 7.75 44.57
N SER A 194 -30.57 7.72 43.91
CA SER A 194 -31.22 6.53 43.45
C SER A 194 -30.63 6.07 42.10
N GLY A 195 -30.36 4.79 41.98
CA GLY A 195 -29.82 4.17 40.77
C GLY A 195 -30.39 2.78 40.55
N LYS A 196 -30.00 2.14 39.50
CA LYS A 196 -30.33 0.74 39.21
C LYS A 196 -29.07 -0.07 38.96
N LEU A 197 -29.07 -1.29 39.42
CA LEU A 197 -27.98 -2.23 39.16
C LEU A 197 -27.98 -2.61 37.69
N THR A 198 -26.93 -2.22 36.98
CA THR A 198 -26.82 -2.45 35.52
C THR A 198 -26.30 -3.84 35.23
N SER A 199 -25.27 -4.27 35.95
CA SER A 199 -24.64 -5.59 35.74
C SER A 199 -23.90 -6.06 36.98
N ILE A 200 -23.74 -7.36 37.10
CA ILE A 200 -22.94 -8.01 38.13
C ILE A 200 -21.71 -8.59 37.41
N LEU A 201 -20.52 -8.16 37.84
CA LEU A 201 -19.29 -8.70 37.31
C LEU A 201 -19.01 -10.06 37.97
N PRO A 202 -18.88 -11.17 37.19
CA PRO A 202 -18.69 -12.51 37.73
C PRO A 202 -17.29 -12.74 38.31
N VAL A 203 -16.36 -11.82 38.05
CA VAL A 203 -14.97 -11.89 38.50
C VAL A 203 -14.66 -10.68 39.35
N VAL A 204 -14.27 -10.87 40.59
CA VAL A 204 -13.65 -9.83 41.41
C VAL A 204 -12.15 -9.84 41.04
N PRO A 205 -11.61 -8.85 40.38
CA PRO A 205 -10.18 -8.77 40.24
C PRO A 205 -9.57 -8.61 41.64
N GLY A 206 -8.83 -9.60 42.07
CA GLY A 206 -8.04 -9.55 43.29
C GLY A 206 -6.80 -8.65 43.12
N GLY A 207 -7.03 -7.40 42.87
CA GLY A 207 -5.99 -6.39 42.71
C GLY A 207 -6.68 -5.04 42.58
N SER A 208 -6.22 -4.07 43.36
CA SER A 208 -6.69 -2.70 43.31
C SER A 208 -6.72 -2.20 41.87
N TYR A 209 -7.92 -1.94 41.33
CA TYR A 209 -8.06 -0.93 40.29
C TYR A 209 -7.71 0.42 40.91
N GLN A 210 -6.45 0.66 41.08
CA GLN A 210 -5.98 2.01 41.21
C GLN A 210 -6.09 2.55 39.79
N ALA A 211 -7.08 3.41 39.52
CA ALA A 211 -7.03 4.33 38.43
C ALA A 211 -5.75 5.13 38.61
N GLN A 212 -4.70 4.72 37.92
CA GLN A 212 -3.48 5.49 37.76
C GLN A 212 -3.74 6.62 36.76
#